data_f86bc050eaf5b69b6a3743c1cf34ab16
#
_entry.id   f86bc050eaf5b69b6a3743c1cf34ab16
#
_cell.length_a   1.000
_cell.length_b   1.000
_cell.length_c   1.000
_cell.angle_alpha   90.00
_cell.angle_beta   90.00
_cell.angle_gamma   90.00
#
_symmetry.space_group_name_H-M   'P 1'
#
loop_
_entity.id
_entity.type
_entity.pdbx_description
1 polymer ?
#
loop_
_entity_poly.entity_id
_entity_poly.type
_entity_poly.pdbx_seq_one_letter_code
_entity_poly.pdbx_strand_id
1 'polypeptide(L)'
;MPRPKTLIVEKLYSDDEIKGKEGHWFEESDIKYPIVSSNTDVYRVDEDGNKHLLLKFRKNCIPDKLIQVGWDSYKDLAKASRGRGASAGPIDTTGQYWGKRKLVDTKKWSTGYLNPKGLELHDLYSPMDITELFQIYSELDQKCKEDVIKDDLIMLLIKKQGGISKMKVNNQVASNPIGFYEAGKNFADLPCRLTHFTRTNFEKYNDGLPFIQHVDKLFQRLIPEAHTKQLQRADTKPHLKIPKTSFSTVTINRNFRTAMHRDAGDFRDGFGNLTVIERGKYHGGYTIFPQYGVAIDLRNNDFVAMDVHQWHCNTP
;
A
#
# COMPACT_ATOMS: atom_id res chain seq x y z
N MET A 1 -23.24 15.29 15.63
CA MET A 1 -22.51 14.03 15.95
C MET A 1 -22.16 14.03 17.43
N PRO A 2 -22.23 12.90 18.13
CA PRO A 2 -21.79 12.83 19.52
C PRO A 2 -20.31 13.24 19.62
N ARG A 3 -19.95 13.82 20.78
CA ARG A 3 -18.56 14.23 21.04
C ARG A 3 -17.63 13.00 20.91
N PRO A 4 -16.52 13.08 20.16
CA PRO A 4 -15.60 11.97 20.03
C PRO A 4 -14.96 11.62 21.38
N LYS A 5 -14.67 10.33 21.59
CA LYS A 5 -13.86 9.87 22.71
C LYS A 5 -12.41 10.28 22.50
N THR A 6 -11.65 10.37 23.55
CA THR A 6 -10.20 10.55 23.50
C THR A 6 -9.53 9.30 24.03
N LEU A 7 -8.58 8.76 23.29
CA LEU A 7 -7.71 7.67 23.70
C LEU A 7 -6.26 8.14 23.65
N ILE A 8 -5.51 7.86 24.70
CA ILE A 8 -4.07 8.13 24.76
C ILE A 8 -3.36 6.80 24.78
N VAL A 9 -2.36 6.64 23.93
CA VAL A 9 -1.57 5.40 23.77
C VAL A 9 -0.08 5.69 23.94
N GLU A 10 0.63 4.71 24.49
CA GLU A 10 2.07 4.75 24.70
C GLU A 10 2.78 3.77 23.77
N LYS A 11 4.07 3.98 23.53
CA LYS A 11 4.89 3.05 22.76
C LYS A 11 5.00 1.71 23.49
N LEU A 12 4.74 0.60 22.79
CA LEU A 12 4.98 -0.78 23.24
C LEU A 12 6.35 -1.29 22.77
N TYR A 13 6.87 -0.72 21.71
CA TYR A 13 8.15 -1.05 21.11
C TYR A 13 8.97 0.23 20.93
N SER A 14 10.26 0.16 21.18
CA SER A 14 11.20 1.21 20.78
C SER A 14 11.23 1.40 19.26
N ASP A 15 11.79 2.50 18.80
CA ASP A 15 11.85 2.80 17.37
C ASP A 15 12.71 1.79 16.58
N ASP A 16 13.76 1.25 17.22
CA ASP A 16 14.61 0.24 16.59
C ASP A 16 13.95 -1.14 16.56
N GLU A 17 13.28 -1.55 17.62
CA GLU A 17 12.53 -2.82 17.67
C GLU A 17 11.43 -2.87 16.62
N ILE A 18 10.63 -1.82 16.54
CA ILE A 18 9.52 -1.79 15.58
C ILE A 18 10.03 -1.70 14.15
N LYS A 19 11.09 -0.93 13.89
CA LYS A 19 11.72 -0.85 12.56
C LYS A 19 12.21 -2.21 12.07
N GLY A 20 12.72 -3.05 12.96
CA GLY A 20 13.13 -4.41 12.63
C GLY A 20 12.00 -5.32 12.14
N LYS A 21 10.75 -4.92 12.38
CA LYS A 21 9.53 -5.65 11.97
C LYS A 21 8.91 -5.11 10.67
N GLU A 22 9.54 -4.20 9.95
CA GLU A 22 9.04 -3.69 8.68
C GLU A 22 8.76 -4.84 7.69
N GLY A 23 7.59 -4.83 7.07
CA GLY A 23 7.14 -5.88 6.16
C GLY A 23 6.61 -7.13 6.83
N HIS A 24 6.53 -7.19 8.16
CA HIS A 24 5.93 -8.30 8.89
C HIS A 24 4.41 -8.14 9.00
N TRP A 25 3.74 -9.29 9.18
CA TRP A 25 2.31 -9.35 9.50
C TRP A 25 2.09 -9.19 11.00
N PHE A 26 1.03 -8.51 11.36
CA PHE A 26 0.55 -8.40 12.72
C PHE A 26 -0.87 -8.99 12.80
N GLU A 27 -1.16 -9.63 13.93
CA GLU A 27 -2.40 -10.34 14.18
C GLU A 27 -3.29 -9.59 15.18
N GLU A 28 -4.53 -10.03 15.35
CA GLU A 28 -5.43 -9.42 16.35
C GLU A 28 -4.89 -9.58 17.79
N SER A 29 -4.10 -10.62 18.06
CA SER A 29 -3.44 -10.84 19.36
C SER A 29 -2.41 -9.75 19.71
N ASP A 30 -1.93 -9.00 18.73
CA ASP A 30 -0.99 -7.89 18.95
C ASP A 30 -1.68 -6.60 19.40
N ILE A 31 -3.01 -6.57 19.38
CA ILE A 31 -3.82 -5.44 19.83
C ILE A 31 -3.86 -5.42 21.37
N LYS A 32 -3.50 -4.29 21.96
CA LYS A 32 -3.43 -4.12 23.43
C LYS A 32 -4.58 -3.30 24.00
N TYR A 33 -5.14 -2.41 23.20
CA TYR A 33 -6.28 -1.58 23.59
C TYR A 33 -7.58 -2.15 23.01
N PRO A 34 -8.75 -1.82 23.59
CA PRO A 34 -10.02 -2.15 22.96
C PRO A 34 -10.07 -1.58 21.52
N ILE A 35 -10.54 -2.38 20.58
CA ILE A 35 -10.65 -1.96 19.17
C ILE A 35 -11.54 -0.73 19.08
N VAL A 36 -11.03 0.32 18.45
CA VAL A 36 -11.74 1.57 18.28
C VAL A 36 -12.84 1.39 17.24
N SER A 37 -14.10 1.36 17.71
CA SER A 37 -15.30 1.16 16.89
C SER A 37 -16.32 2.32 16.96
N SER A 38 -15.93 3.45 17.54
CA SER A 38 -16.76 4.66 17.66
C SER A 38 -15.94 5.90 17.39
N ASN A 39 -16.60 7.06 17.22
CA ASN A 39 -15.91 8.34 17.01
C ASN A 39 -14.85 8.57 18.09
N THR A 40 -13.57 8.62 17.71
CA THR A 40 -12.46 8.69 18.63
C THR A 40 -11.31 9.51 18.05
N ASP A 41 -10.68 10.29 18.88
CA ASP A 41 -9.38 10.94 18.61
C ASP A 41 -8.32 10.20 19.42
N VAL A 42 -7.30 9.65 18.75
CA VAL A 42 -6.22 8.91 19.39
C VAL A 42 -4.95 9.75 19.37
N TYR A 43 -4.32 9.87 20.52
CA TYR A 43 -3.05 10.57 20.69
C TYR A 43 -1.98 9.60 21.17
N ARG A 44 -0.79 9.72 20.62
CA ARG A 44 0.42 9.05 21.11
C ARG A 44 1.20 10.00 22.02
N VAL A 45 1.92 9.45 22.98
CA VAL A 45 2.82 10.20 23.85
C VAL A 45 4.26 9.96 23.39
N ASP A 46 5.07 11.02 23.29
CA ASP A 46 6.50 10.93 23.04
C ASP A 46 7.29 10.74 24.36
N GLU A 47 8.63 10.67 24.26
CA GLU A 47 9.52 10.43 25.40
C GLU A 47 9.52 11.61 26.39
N ASP A 48 9.18 12.80 25.93
CA ASP A 48 9.07 14.02 26.77
C ASP A 48 7.67 14.18 27.39
N GLY A 49 6.75 13.24 27.13
CA GLY A 49 5.37 13.28 27.62
C GLY A 49 4.43 14.15 26.80
N ASN A 50 4.86 14.69 25.65
CA ASN A 50 4.01 15.48 24.78
C ASN A 50 3.03 14.59 24.01
N LYS A 51 1.82 15.11 23.83
CA LYS A 51 0.77 14.42 23.09
C LYS A 51 0.77 14.84 21.63
N HIS A 52 0.88 13.87 20.74
CA HIS A 52 0.77 14.05 19.29
C HIS A 52 -0.44 13.31 18.75
N LEU A 53 -1.18 13.95 17.87
CA LEU A 53 -2.31 13.31 17.22
C LEU A 53 -1.84 12.13 16.39
N LEU A 54 -2.35 10.93 16.67
CA LEU A 54 -2.09 9.73 15.90
C LEU A 54 -3.16 9.54 14.81
N LEU A 55 -4.43 9.69 15.18
CA LEU A 55 -5.53 9.60 14.22
C LEU A 55 -6.82 10.25 14.74
N LYS A 56 -7.72 10.57 13.81
CA LYS A 56 -9.13 10.89 14.09
C LYS A 56 -10.04 9.96 13.30
N PHE A 57 -10.78 9.12 14.01
CA PHE A 57 -11.72 8.18 13.44
C PHE A 57 -13.17 8.65 13.58
N ARG A 58 -13.94 8.54 12.49
CA ARG A 58 -15.35 8.94 12.45
C ARG A 58 -16.20 7.88 11.75
N LYS A 59 -17.23 7.44 12.43
CA LYS A 59 -18.23 6.48 11.93
C LYS A 59 -19.28 7.16 11.07
N ASN A 60 -19.73 6.48 10.04
CA ASN A 60 -20.90 6.83 9.23
C ASN A 60 -20.91 8.30 8.76
N CYS A 61 -19.76 8.80 8.30
CA CYS A 61 -19.59 10.19 7.90
C CYS A 61 -19.54 10.40 6.38
N ILE A 62 -19.49 9.32 5.61
CA ILE A 62 -19.56 9.36 4.14
C ILE A 62 -20.96 8.88 3.73
N PRO A 63 -21.74 9.69 3.00
CA PRO A 63 -23.07 9.30 2.54
C PRO A 63 -23.05 8.09 1.59
N ASP A 64 -24.04 7.21 1.69
CA ASP A 64 -24.17 6.00 0.85
C ASP A 64 -24.10 6.31 -0.64
N LYS A 65 -24.70 7.42 -1.06
CA LYS A 65 -24.62 7.87 -2.45
C LYS A 65 -23.19 8.07 -2.92
N LEU A 66 -22.33 8.63 -2.08
CA LEU A 66 -20.92 8.83 -2.43
C LEU A 66 -20.12 7.53 -2.36
N ILE A 67 -20.43 6.65 -1.42
CA ILE A 67 -19.88 5.27 -1.41
C ILE A 67 -20.23 4.55 -2.71
N GLN A 68 -21.46 4.69 -3.19
CA GLN A 68 -21.86 4.09 -4.46
C GLN A 68 -21.10 4.69 -5.64
N VAL A 69 -20.91 6.00 -5.68
CA VAL A 69 -20.07 6.69 -6.67
C VAL A 69 -18.64 6.14 -6.66
N GLY A 70 -18.03 6.02 -5.48
CA GLY A 70 -16.68 5.45 -5.34
C GLY A 70 -16.60 4.00 -5.81
N TRP A 71 -17.60 3.18 -5.48
CA TRP A 71 -17.68 1.79 -5.92
C TRP A 71 -17.77 1.68 -7.43
N ASP A 72 -18.72 2.35 -8.06
CA ASP A 72 -18.97 2.25 -9.50
C ASP A 72 -17.79 2.73 -10.33
N SER A 73 -17.11 3.77 -9.84
CA SER A 73 -15.94 4.33 -10.51
C SER A 73 -14.69 3.49 -10.34
N TYR A 74 -14.46 2.87 -9.17
CA TYR A 74 -13.15 2.35 -8.81
C TYR A 74 -13.06 0.84 -8.55
N LYS A 75 -14.19 0.10 -8.50
CA LYS A 75 -14.22 -1.34 -8.17
C LYS A 75 -13.35 -2.21 -9.08
N ASP A 76 -13.20 -1.83 -10.34
CA ASP A 76 -12.46 -2.59 -11.35
C ASP A 76 -10.99 -2.17 -11.44
N LEU A 77 -10.58 -1.18 -10.66
CA LEU A 77 -9.26 -0.58 -10.73
C LEU A 77 -8.18 -1.49 -10.17
N ALA A 78 -8.43 -2.06 -8.99
CA ALA A 78 -7.41 -2.76 -8.25
C ALA A 78 -7.05 -4.10 -8.90
N LYS A 79 -5.92 -4.11 -9.60
CA LYS A 79 -5.30 -5.28 -10.20
C LYS A 79 -3.98 -5.57 -9.52
N ALA A 80 -3.44 -6.76 -9.73
CA ALA A 80 -2.12 -7.12 -9.24
C ALA A 80 -1.09 -6.07 -9.67
N SER A 81 -0.34 -5.56 -8.71
CA SER A 81 0.59 -4.46 -8.89
C SER A 81 1.95 -4.78 -8.27
N ARG A 82 2.97 -4.19 -8.85
CA ARG A 82 4.34 -4.19 -8.34
C ARG A 82 4.60 -2.87 -7.61
N GLY A 83 5.60 -2.84 -6.76
CA GLY A 83 6.09 -1.57 -6.19
C GLY A 83 5.31 -1.07 -4.98
N ARG A 84 4.68 -1.97 -4.22
CA ARG A 84 4.09 -1.65 -2.91
C ARG A 84 5.08 -1.77 -1.75
N GLY A 85 6.33 -2.08 -2.03
CA GLY A 85 7.39 -2.14 -1.03
C GLY A 85 7.02 -3.08 0.14
N ALA A 86 7.39 -2.67 1.33
CA ALA A 86 7.16 -3.45 2.55
C ALA A 86 5.68 -3.71 2.82
N SER A 87 4.78 -2.82 2.43
CA SER A 87 3.34 -2.97 2.66
C SER A 87 2.72 -4.20 1.97
N ALA A 88 3.36 -4.70 0.92
CA ALA A 88 2.93 -5.93 0.23
C ALA A 88 3.19 -7.21 1.05
N GLY A 89 3.97 -7.12 2.10
CA GLY A 89 4.35 -8.25 2.93
C GLY A 89 5.37 -9.18 2.31
N PRO A 90 5.74 -10.24 3.03
CA PRO A 90 6.70 -11.22 2.56
C PRO A 90 6.17 -11.97 1.34
N ILE A 91 7.09 -12.41 0.50
CA ILE A 91 6.75 -13.27 -0.62
C ILE A 91 6.28 -14.61 -0.07
N ASP A 92 5.09 -15.02 -0.47
CA ASP A 92 4.64 -16.39 -0.25
C ASP A 92 5.37 -17.31 -1.24
N THR A 93 6.25 -18.12 -0.72
CA THR A 93 7.02 -19.11 -1.48
C THR A 93 6.50 -20.51 -1.29
N THR A 94 5.45 -20.68 -0.47
CA THR A 94 4.77 -21.96 -0.31
C THR A 94 3.62 -22.06 -1.31
N GLY A 95 3.63 -23.10 -2.13
CA GLY A 95 2.46 -23.51 -2.87
C GLY A 95 2.07 -22.71 -4.09
N GLN A 96 0.83 -22.34 -4.16
CA GLN A 96 0.10 -21.96 -5.37
C GLN A 96 0.64 -20.72 -6.11
N TYR A 97 1.37 -19.86 -5.46
CA TYR A 97 1.88 -18.65 -6.09
C TYR A 97 2.99 -18.98 -7.10
N TRP A 98 3.90 -19.83 -6.71
CA TRP A 98 5.01 -20.26 -7.55
C TRP A 98 4.58 -21.24 -8.63
N GLY A 99 3.65 -22.13 -8.31
CA GLY A 99 3.10 -23.09 -9.28
C GLY A 99 2.11 -22.50 -10.27
N LYS A 100 1.42 -21.39 -9.93
CA LYS A 100 0.46 -20.73 -10.82
C LYS A 100 1.08 -19.67 -11.72
N ARG A 101 2.14 -19.04 -11.29
CA ARG A 101 2.91 -18.19 -12.15
C ARG A 101 3.78 -19.09 -12.99
N LYS A 102 3.36 -19.33 -14.22
CA LYS A 102 4.31 -19.71 -15.23
C LYS A 102 5.36 -18.65 -15.16
N LEU A 103 6.48 -18.99 -14.56
CA LEU A 103 7.63 -18.12 -14.31
C LEU A 103 8.12 -17.48 -15.56
N VAL A 104 7.52 -17.91 -16.65
CA VAL A 104 8.03 -17.67 -17.93
C VAL A 104 6.87 -17.30 -18.78
N ASP A 105 6.80 -16.07 -19.17
CA ASP A 105 6.44 -15.80 -20.52
C ASP A 105 7.40 -16.64 -21.36
N THR A 106 6.94 -17.82 -21.79
CA THR A 106 7.74 -18.79 -22.54
C THR A 106 8.45 -18.18 -23.75
N LYS A 107 7.91 -17.08 -24.30
CA LYS A 107 8.56 -16.31 -25.35
C LYS A 107 9.78 -15.55 -24.88
N LYS A 108 9.74 -15.02 -23.68
CA LYS A 108 10.85 -14.24 -23.10
C LYS A 108 12.03 -15.11 -22.74
N TRP A 109 11.77 -16.34 -22.35
CA TRP A 109 12.78 -17.33 -22.00
C TRP A 109 13.30 -18.08 -23.23
N SER A 110 12.45 -18.35 -24.20
CA SER A 110 12.84 -18.98 -25.47
C SER A 110 13.73 -18.08 -26.34
N THR A 111 13.74 -16.79 -26.10
CA THR A 111 14.55 -15.83 -26.86
C THR A 111 15.96 -15.61 -26.28
N GLY A 112 16.45 -16.49 -25.42
CA GLY A 112 17.87 -16.54 -25.13
C GLY A 112 18.32 -16.21 -23.74
N TYR A 113 17.42 -16.07 -22.79
CA TYR A 113 17.83 -15.74 -21.42
C TYR A 113 18.56 -16.89 -20.74
N LEU A 114 18.23 -18.12 -21.09
CA LEU A 114 18.72 -19.26 -20.33
C LEU A 114 19.08 -20.44 -21.20
N ASN A 115 19.20 -20.23 -22.48
CA ASN A 115 19.45 -21.32 -23.40
C ASN A 115 20.83 -21.36 -24.07
N PRO A 116 21.94 -20.94 -23.47
CA PRO A 116 23.25 -21.39 -23.94
C PRO A 116 23.51 -22.86 -23.62
N LYS A 117 22.73 -23.47 -22.71
CA LYS A 117 22.87 -24.86 -22.28
C LYS A 117 21.66 -25.75 -22.51
N GLY A 118 20.65 -25.28 -23.26
CA GLY A 118 19.42 -26.04 -23.50
C GLY A 118 18.53 -26.22 -22.27
N LEU A 119 18.66 -25.35 -21.27
CA LEU A 119 17.81 -25.37 -20.10
C LEU A 119 16.51 -24.63 -20.42
N GLU A 120 15.43 -25.37 -20.59
CA GLU A 120 14.09 -24.83 -20.65
C GLU A 120 13.59 -24.62 -19.21
N LEU A 121 13.90 -23.46 -18.66
CA LEU A 121 13.59 -23.16 -17.27
C LEU A 121 12.10 -23.18 -16.95
N HIS A 122 11.23 -22.91 -17.93
CA HIS A 122 9.79 -23.01 -17.72
C HIS A 122 9.32 -24.42 -17.36
N ASP A 123 10.01 -25.46 -17.83
CA ASP A 123 9.69 -26.84 -17.50
C ASP A 123 10.22 -27.24 -16.12
N LEU A 124 11.20 -26.49 -15.62
CA LEU A 124 11.82 -26.70 -14.33
C LEU A 124 11.07 -26.01 -13.16
N TYR A 125 10.12 -25.14 -13.46
CA TYR A 125 9.52 -24.28 -12.46
C TYR A 125 8.24 -24.79 -11.82
N SER A 126 7.61 -25.75 -12.36
CA SER A 126 6.38 -26.28 -11.80
C SER A 126 6.58 -27.77 -11.46
N PRO A 127 6.71 -28.12 -10.23
CA PRO A 127 6.65 -27.43 -8.94
C PRO A 127 8.03 -27.30 -8.28
N MET A 128 8.87 -26.43 -8.76
CA MET A 128 10.24 -26.27 -8.22
C MET A 128 10.22 -25.49 -6.91
N ASP A 129 10.99 -25.90 -5.96
CA ASP A 129 11.26 -25.13 -4.77
C ASP A 129 12.37 -24.08 -4.99
N ILE A 130 12.53 -23.18 -4.03
CA ILE A 130 13.53 -22.12 -4.11
C ILE A 130 14.96 -22.68 -4.09
N THR A 131 15.18 -23.77 -3.40
CA THR A 131 16.50 -24.38 -3.27
C THR A 131 16.96 -24.93 -4.60
N GLU A 132 16.10 -25.66 -5.29
CA GLU A 132 16.36 -26.18 -6.63
C GLU A 132 16.62 -25.05 -7.63
N LEU A 133 15.80 -24.01 -7.61
CA LEU A 133 16.00 -22.85 -8.48
C LEU A 133 17.34 -22.17 -8.22
N PHE A 134 17.71 -22.03 -6.96
CA PHE A 134 18.96 -21.38 -6.57
C PHE A 134 20.18 -22.23 -6.99
N GLN A 135 20.06 -23.55 -6.89
CA GLN A 135 21.10 -24.48 -7.36
C GLN A 135 21.31 -24.32 -8.89
N ILE A 136 20.22 -24.37 -9.66
CA ILE A 136 20.27 -24.17 -11.11
C ILE A 136 20.89 -22.82 -11.45
N TYR A 137 20.49 -21.74 -10.77
CA TYR A 137 21.10 -20.43 -10.96
C TYR A 137 22.60 -20.42 -10.67
N SER A 138 23.06 -21.15 -9.64
CA SER A 138 24.47 -21.19 -9.28
C SER A 138 25.35 -21.87 -10.33
N GLU A 139 24.75 -22.76 -11.12
CA GLU A 139 25.39 -23.52 -12.19
C GLU A 139 25.44 -22.75 -13.54
N LEU A 140 24.72 -21.64 -13.66
CA LEU A 140 24.71 -20.82 -14.88
C LEU A 140 26.04 -20.05 -15.01
N ASP A 141 26.46 -19.85 -16.26
CA ASP A 141 27.59 -18.96 -16.54
C ASP A 141 27.23 -17.49 -16.27
N GLN A 142 28.25 -16.63 -16.24
CA GLN A 142 28.10 -15.24 -15.85
C GLN A 142 27.11 -14.47 -16.75
N LYS A 143 27.16 -14.71 -18.06
CA LYS A 143 26.26 -14.04 -19.00
C LYS A 143 24.81 -14.45 -18.77
N CYS A 144 24.58 -15.75 -18.58
CA CYS A 144 23.26 -16.26 -18.24
C CYS A 144 22.75 -15.69 -16.91
N LYS A 145 23.61 -15.56 -15.90
CA LYS A 145 23.24 -14.93 -14.62
C LYS A 145 22.82 -13.49 -14.77
N GLU A 146 23.50 -12.72 -15.60
CA GLU A 146 23.14 -11.33 -15.90
C GLU A 146 21.78 -11.22 -16.59
N ASP A 147 21.49 -12.12 -17.51
CA ASP A 147 20.21 -12.15 -18.22
C ASP A 147 19.05 -12.59 -17.30
N VAL A 148 19.28 -13.57 -16.45
CA VAL A 148 18.32 -14.05 -15.44
C VAL A 148 18.01 -12.96 -14.42
N ILE A 149 19.01 -12.20 -14.01
CA ILE A 149 18.85 -11.09 -13.05
C ILE A 149 17.91 -10.00 -13.56
N LYS A 150 17.72 -9.87 -14.86
CA LYS A 150 16.74 -8.94 -15.46
C LYS A 150 15.29 -9.40 -15.31
N ASP A 151 15.05 -10.66 -15.01
CA ASP A 151 13.70 -11.15 -14.73
C ASP A 151 13.31 -10.90 -13.28
N ASP A 152 12.24 -10.13 -13.07
CA ASP A 152 11.80 -9.70 -11.74
C ASP A 152 11.53 -10.85 -10.78
N LEU A 153 11.07 -11.98 -11.28
CA LEU A 153 10.69 -13.08 -10.40
C LEU A 153 11.91 -13.87 -9.94
N ILE A 154 12.83 -14.14 -10.86
CA ILE A 154 14.09 -14.78 -10.54
C ILE A 154 14.92 -13.88 -9.62
N MET A 155 14.90 -12.57 -9.89
CA MET A 155 15.47 -11.59 -8.98
C MET A 155 14.88 -11.68 -7.57
N LEU A 156 13.58 -11.86 -7.43
CA LEU A 156 12.94 -12.02 -6.14
C LEU A 156 13.36 -13.32 -5.43
N LEU A 157 13.48 -14.40 -6.17
CA LEU A 157 13.94 -15.69 -5.64
C LEU A 157 15.40 -15.63 -5.18
N ILE A 158 16.27 -15.11 -6.03
CA ILE A 158 17.69 -14.91 -5.71
C ILE A 158 17.86 -14.01 -4.48
N LYS A 159 17.11 -12.93 -4.41
CA LYS A 159 17.09 -12.01 -3.30
C LYS A 159 16.66 -12.66 -1.99
N LYS A 160 15.71 -13.56 -2.04
CA LYS A 160 15.24 -14.30 -0.86
C LYS A 160 16.32 -15.25 -0.33
N GLN A 161 17.04 -15.93 -1.20
CA GLN A 161 18.07 -16.88 -0.83
C GLN A 161 19.40 -16.23 -0.44
N GLY A 162 19.82 -15.20 -1.16
CA GLY A 162 21.22 -14.78 -1.11
C GLY A 162 21.48 -13.37 -0.58
N GLY A 163 20.48 -12.63 -0.25
CA GLY A 163 20.69 -11.27 0.26
C GLY A 163 21.19 -10.27 -0.78
N ILE A 164 21.04 -10.54 -2.07
CA ILE A 164 21.45 -9.63 -3.15
C ILE A 164 20.58 -8.36 -3.16
N SER A 165 19.41 -8.38 -2.54
CA SER A 165 18.57 -7.20 -2.42
C SER A 165 17.61 -7.30 -1.24
N LYS A 166 17.29 -6.14 -0.71
CA LYS A 166 16.35 -5.95 0.40
C LYS A 166 14.87 -6.15 0.01
N MET A 167 14.55 -6.33 -1.26
CA MET A 167 13.15 -6.48 -1.69
C MET A 167 12.66 -7.91 -1.50
N LYS A 168 12.09 -8.18 -0.34
CA LYS A 168 11.39 -9.42 0.01
C LYS A 168 9.89 -9.24 -0.08
N VAL A 169 9.36 -8.69 -1.19
CA VAL A 169 7.99 -8.21 -1.23
C VAL A 169 7.13 -8.95 -2.25
N ASN A 170 5.90 -9.22 -1.87
CA ASN A 170 4.88 -9.77 -2.72
C ASN A 170 4.50 -8.75 -3.82
N ASN A 171 4.34 -9.20 -5.06
CA ASN A 171 3.94 -8.37 -6.19
C ASN A 171 2.56 -8.73 -6.76
N GLN A 172 1.75 -9.48 -6.02
CA GLN A 172 0.41 -9.92 -6.42
C GLN A 172 -0.72 -9.19 -5.70
N VAL A 173 -0.37 -8.19 -4.92
CA VAL A 173 -1.38 -7.39 -4.22
C VAL A 173 -2.16 -6.52 -5.18
N ALA A 174 -3.48 -6.51 -5.03
CA ALA A 174 -4.36 -5.68 -5.85
C ALA A 174 -4.39 -4.26 -5.29
N SER A 175 -3.54 -3.40 -5.85
CA SER A 175 -3.34 -2.04 -5.38
C SER A 175 -2.89 -1.13 -6.52
N ASN A 176 -3.66 -0.12 -6.85
CA ASN A 176 -3.34 0.81 -7.92
C ASN A 176 -3.65 2.26 -7.54
N PRO A 177 -2.82 3.21 -7.94
CA PRO A 177 -3.09 4.63 -7.75
C PRO A 177 -3.94 5.21 -8.88
N ILE A 178 -4.71 6.23 -8.54
CA ILE A 178 -5.38 7.16 -9.44
C ILE A 178 -4.83 8.57 -9.21
N GLY A 179 -4.94 9.44 -10.20
CA GLY A 179 -4.44 10.82 -10.15
C GLY A 179 -3.17 11.02 -10.97
N PHE A 180 -2.20 11.71 -10.40
CA PHE A 180 -1.07 12.29 -11.14
C PHE A 180 0.26 11.95 -10.47
N TYR A 181 1.29 11.76 -11.31
CA TYR A 181 2.69 11.64 -10.90
C TYR A 181 3.54 12.78 -11.44
N GLU A 182 4.63 13.09 -10.79
CA GLU A 182 5.66 13.94 -11.37
C GLU A 182 6.16 13.35 -12.70
N ALA A 183 6.46 14.23 -13.63
CA ALA A 183 7.16 13.85 -14.85
C ALA A 183 8.54 13.29 -14.45
N GLY A 184 8.86 12.09 -14.90
CA GLY A 184 10.20 11.55 -14.68
C GLY A 184 11.24 12.30 -15.50
N LYS A 185 12.52 12.08 -15.22
CA LYS A 185 13.64 12.72 -15.92
C LYS A 185 13.56 12.63 -17.45
N ASN A 186 12.99 11.53 -17.96
CA ASN A 186 12.82 11.31 -19.41
C ASN A 186 11.62 12.06 -20.02
N PHE A 187 10.87 12.81 -19.22
CA PHE A 187 9.67 13.54 -19.61
C PHE A 187 9.67 14.95 -18.99
N ALA A 188 10.85 15.58 -18.96
CA ALA A 188 11.05 16.88 -18.28
C ALA A 188 10.17 18.01 -18.83
N ASP A 189 9.75 17.91 -20.10
CA ASP A 189 8.90 18.89 -20.76
C ASP A 189 7.41 18.73 -20.42
N LEU A 190 7.04 17.65 -19.75
CA LEU A 190 5.64 17.42 -19.34
C LEU A 190 5.40 17.98 -17.92
N PRO A 191 4.27 18.65 -17.69
CA PRO A 191 3.92 19.14 -16.36
C PRO A 191 3.66 18.00 -15.36
N CYS A 192 3.13 16.88 -15.83
CA CYS A 192 2.83 15.69 -15.02
C CYS A 192 2.67 14.46 -15.90
N ARG A 193 2.56 13.31 -15.23
CA ARG A 193 2.12 12.04 -15.84
C ARG A 193 0.83 11.58 -15.16
N LEU A 194 -0.10 11.09 -15.94
CA LEU A 194 -1.30 10.42 -15.40
C LEU A 194 -0.93 9.01 -14.90
N THR A 195 -1.54 8.59 -13.81
CA THR A 195 -1.52 7.16 -13.46
C THR A 195 -2.15 6.34 -14.58
N HIS A 196 -1.81 5.06 -14.64
CA HIS A 196 -2.33 4.19 -15.72
C HIS A 196 -3.85 4.22 -15.80
N PHE A 197 -4.53 4.08 -14.66
CA PHE A 197 -6.00 4.11 -14.64
C PHE A 197 -6.56 5.45 -15.10
N THR A 198 -6.05 6.56 -14.57
CA THR A 198 -6.55 7.89 -14.95
C THR A 198 -6.43 8.14 -16.45
N ARG A 199 -5.34 7.65 -17.06
CA ARG A 199 -5.13 7.75 -18.50
C ARG A 199 -6.07 6.87 -19.31
N THR A 200 -6.33 5.63 -18.87
CA THR A 200 -7.09 4.64 -19.64
C THR A 200 -8.57 4.63 -19.36
N ASN A 201 -9.01 5.23 -18.23
CA ASN A 201 -10.40 5.27 -17.78
C ASN A 201 -10.76 6.66 -17.27
N PHE A 202 -10.50 7.68 -18.09
CA PHE A 202 -10.63 9.07 -17.69
C PHE A 202 -12.07 9.45 -17.27
N GLU A 203 -13.08 8.88 -17.94
CA GLU A 203 -14.50 9.07 -17.57
C GLU A 203 -14.77 8.54 -16.17
N LYS A 204 -14.40 7.29 -15.88
CA LYS A 204 -14.54 6.71 -14.53
C LYS A 204 -13.77 7.49 -13.46
N TYR A 205 -12.59 8.01 -13.80
CA TYR A 205 -11.85 8.89 -12.91
C TYR A 205 -12.65 10.14 -12.57
N ASN A 206 -13.22 10.81 -13.57
CA ASN A 206 -14.04 12.00 -13.37
C ASN A 206 -15.33 11.71 -12.59
N ASP A 207 -16.01 10.60 -12.91
CA ASP A 207 -17.24 10.19 -12.21
C ASP A 207 -17.00 9.95 -10.73
N GLY A 208 -15.82 9.48 -10.37
CA GLY A 208 -15.44 9.22 -8.98
C GLY A 208 -14.93 10.44 -8.19
N LEU A 209 -14.68 11.58 -8.85
CA LEU A 209 -14.17 12.79 -8.18
C LEU A 209 -15.04 13.26 -7.01
N PRO A 210 -16.38 13.23 -7.06
CA PRO A 210 -17.21 13.66 -5.94
C PRO A 210 -16.95 12.88 -4.64
N PHE A 211 -16.63 11.59 -4.75
CA PHE A 211 -16.24 10.76 -3.61
C PHE A 211 -14.91 11.24 -3.01
N ILE A 212 -13.86 11.40 -3.83
CA ILE A 212 -12.54 11.84 -3.37
C ILE A 212 -12.59 13.25 -2.77
N GLN A 213 -13.34 14.15 -3.40
CA GLN A 213 -13.55 15.52 -2.91
C GLN A 213 -14.27 15.54 -1.57
N HIS A 214 -15.15 14.58 -1.32
CA HIS A 214 -15.82 14.46 -0.01
C HIS A 214 -14.84 13.98 1.06
N VAL A 215 -13.96 13.04 0.74
CA VAL A 215 -12.88 12.58 1.63
C VAL A 215 -11.97 13.75 2.01
N ASP A 216 -11.58 14.58 1.06
CA ASP A 216 -10.79 15.80 1.30
C ASP A 216 -11.51 16.80 2.22
N LYS A 217 -12.80 17.01 2.02
CA LYS A 217 -13.62 17.85 2.91
C LYS A 217 -13.71 17.31 4.34
N LEU A 218 -13.74 16.00 4.51
CA LEU A 218 -13.68 15.38 5.85
C LEU A 218 -12.32 15.65 6.49
N PHE A 219 -11.24 15.51 5.77
CA PHE A 219 -9.90 15.85 6.23
C PHE A 219 -9.81 17.32 6.65
N GLN A 220 -10.23 18.24 5.78
CA GLN A 220 -10.28 19.68 6.08
C GLN A 220 -11.02 19.98 7.38
N ARG A 221 -12.19 19.36 7.57
CA ARG A 221 -13.03 19.59 8.76
C ARG A 221 -12.41 19.02 10.03
N LEU A 222 -11.73 17.86 9.94
CA LEU A 222 -11.21 17.16 11.11
C LEU A 222 -9.84 17.62 11.56
N ILE A 223 -8.96 17.97 10.62
CA ILE A 223 -7.59 18.40 10.89
C ILE A 223 -7.25 19.61 9.99
N PRO A 224 -7.90 20.76 10.23
CA PRO A 224 -7.80 21.92 9.33
C PRO A 224 -6.38 22.45 9.14
N GLU A 225 -5.54 22.40 10.18
CA GLU A 225 -4.15 22.86 10.09
C GLU A 225 -3.31 21.99 9.16
N ALA A 226 -3.36 20.67 9.32
CA ALA A 226 -2.64 19.76 8.45
C ALA A 226 -3.17 19.80 7.01
N HIS A 227 -4.49 19.87 6.83
CA HIS A 227 -5.10 20.04 5.52
C HIS A 227 -4.62 21.32 4.83
N THR A 228 -4.57 22.46 5.56
CA THR A 228 -4.10 23.74 5.01
C THR A 228 -2.67 23.64 4.54
N LYS A 229 -1.77 23.06 5.33
CA LYS A 229 -0.36 22.84 4.94
C LYS A 229 -0.25 21.95 3.69
N GLN A 230 -1.01 20.84 3.67
CA GLN A 230 -1.02 19.91 2.56
C GLN A 230 -1.57 20.56 1.29
N LEU A 231 -2.66 21.34 1.40
CA LEU A 231 -3.23 22.08 0.27
C LEU A 231 -2.25 23.11 -0.26
N GLN A 232 -1.62 23.91 0.61
CA GLN A 232 -0.57 24.87 0.22
C GLN A 232 0.57 24.18 -0.54
N ARG A 233 1.00 23.00 -0.06
CA ARG A 233 2.00 22.20 -0.76
C ARG A 233 1.52 21.71 -2.12
N ALA A 234 0.29 21.22 -2.22
CA ALA A 234 -0.32 20.78 -3.48
C ALA A 234 -0.48 21.93 -4.48
N ASP A 235 -0.80 23.13 -4.00
CA ASP A 235 -0.97 24.34 -4.82
C ASP A 235 0.35 24.85 -5.42
N THR A 236 1.51 24.45 -4.91
CA THR A 236 2.80 24.75 -5.57
C THR A 236 2.96 24.01 -6.92
N LYS A 237 2.21 22.93 -7.13
CA LYS A 237 2.20 22.14 -8.37
C LYS A 237 0.77 21.77 -8.77
N PRO A 238 -0.05 22.77 -9.21
CA PRO A 238 -1.50 22.59 -9.40
C PRO A 238 -1.83 21.53 -10.46
N HIS A 239 -0.93 21.28 -11.42
CA HIS A 239 -1.05 20.24 -12.44
C HIS A 239 -0.88 18.80 -11.89
N LEU A 240 -0.37 18.66 -10.67
CA LEU A 240 -0.28 17.37 -9.96
C LEU A 240 -1.47 17.13 -9.03
N LYS A 241 -2.39 18.07 -8.91
CA LYS A 241 -3.45 18.03 -7.92
C LYS A 241 -4.73 17.45 -8.50
N ILE A 242 -5.33 16.50 -7.80
CA ILE A 242 -6.69 16.04 -8.09
C ILE A 242 -7.64 17.23 -7.87
N PRO A 243 -8.52 17.54 -8.84
CA PRO A 243 -9.33 18.75 -8.80
C PRO A 243 -10.11 18.94 -7.48
N LYS A 244 -9.99 20.13 -6.88
CA LYS A 244 -10.66 20.52 -5.64
C LYS A 244 -10.30 19.65 -4.43
N THR A 245 -9.07 19.15 -4.36
CA THR A 245 -8.55 18.40 -3.21
C THR A 245 -7.14 18.84 -2.85
N SER A 246 -6.62 18.35 -1.74
CA SER A 246 -5.21 18.47 -1.34
C SER A 246 -4.36 17.27 -1.78
N PHE A 247 -4.90 16.37 -2.63
CA PHE A 247 -4.26 15.12 -3.04
C PHE A 247 -3.69 15.19 -4.46
N SER A 248 -2.57 14.51 -4.68
CA SER A 248 -2.02 14.25 -6.02
C SER A 248 -2.41 12.86 -6.52
N THR A 249 -2.42 11.88 -5.62
CA THR A 249 -2.80 10.50 -5.89
C THR A 249 -3.69 9.96 -4.78
N VAL A 250 -4.55 9.02 -5.15
CA VAL A 250 -5.30 8.18 -4.21
C VAL A 250 -5.04 6.73 -4.58
N THR A 251 -4.74 5.90 -3.59
CA THR A 251 -4.49 4.47 -3.81
C THR A 251 -5.76 3.67 -3.53
N ILE A 252 -6.14 2.83 -4.48
CA ILE A 252 -7.25 1.89 -4.35
C ILE A 252 -6.68 0.49 -4.10
N ASN A 253 -6.98 -0.04 -2.93
CA ASN A 253 -6.64 -1.40 -2.52
C ASN A 253 -7.88 -2.29 -2.58
N ARG A 254 -7.73 -3.54 -3.01
CA ARG A 254 -8.83 -4.52 -3.03
C ARG A 254 -8.40 -5.79 -2.32
N ASN A 255 -9.11 -6.13 -1.22
CA ASN A 255 -8.84 -7.32 -0.44
C ASN A 255 -7.34 -7.50 -0.18
N PHE A 256 -6.69 -6.40 0.18
CA PHE A 256 -5.25 -6.33 0.37
C PHE A 256 -4.95 -6.11 1.84
N ARG A 257 -4.46 -7.17 2.49
CA ARG A 257 -3.86 -7.08 3.82
C ARG A 257 -2.50 -6.41 3.69
N THR A 258 -2.34 -5.21 4.23
CA THR A 258 -1.03 -4.54 4.27
C THR A 258 -0.19 -5.07 5.42
N ALA A 259 1.08 -5.39 5.15
CA ALA A 259 2.08 -5.63 6.18
C ALA A 259 2.58 -4.30 6.75
N MET A 260 3.27 -4.36 7.88
CA MET A 260 3.72 -3.17 8.58
C MET A 260 4.66 -2.32 7.72
N HIS A 261 4.31 -1.06 7.56
CA HIS A 261 5.04 -0.07 6.77
C HIS A 261 4.76 1.35 7.25
N ARG A 262 5.47 2.30 6.66
CA ARG A 262 5.19 3.74 6.73
C ARG A 262 5.11 4.28 5.32
N ASP A 263 4.26 5.26 5.09
CA ASP A 263 4.13 5.90 3.78
C ASP A 263 5.21 6.95 3.60
N ALA A 264 6.34 6.52 3.02
CA ALA A 264 7.53 7.37 2.87
C ALA A 264 7.38 8.49 1.85
N GLY A 265 6.40 8.39 0.93
CA GLY A 265 6.16 9.37 -0.14
C GLY A 265 5.17 10.47 0.22
N ASP A 266 4.50 10.37 1.34
CA ASP A 266 3.47 11.30 1.75
C ASP A 266 4.07 12.60 2.34
N PHE A 267 3.30 13.68 2.24
CA PHE A 267 3.72 14.97 2.76
C PHE A 267 3.90 14.92 4.28
N ARG A 268 5.10 15.31 4.76
CA ARG A 268 5.53 15.12 6.14
C ARG A 268 4.61 15.75 7.18
N ASP A 269 4.07 16.94 6.89
CA ASP A 269 3.18 17.69 7.79
C ASP A 269 1.70 17.42 7.50
N GLY A 270 1.41 16.44 6.63
CA GLY A 270 0.07 16.01 6.27
C GLY A 270 -0.40 14.77 7.04
N PHE A 271 -1.57 14.29 6.66
CA PHE A 271 -2.17 13.06 7.19
C PHE A 271 -2.65 12.19 6.03
N GLY A 272 -2.48 10.89 6.17
CA GLY A 272 -3.14 9.91 5.29
C GLY A 272 -4.63 9.87 5.59
N ASN A 273 -5.42 9.63 4.55
CA ASN A 273 -6.88 9.60 4.63
C ASN A 273 -7.37 8.26 4.11
N LEU A 274 -8.00 7.48 4.97
CA LEU A 274 -8.45 6.13 4.65
C LEU A 274 -9.95 5.99 4.87
N THR A 275 -10.60 5.29 3.95
CA THR A 275 -11.99 4.87 4.02
C THR A 275 -12.17 3.51 3.38
N VAL A 276 -13.23 2.81 3.73
CA VAL A 276 -13.55 1.48 3.21
C VAL A 276 -14.86 1.53 2.44
N ILE A 277 -14.86 0.91 1.26
CA ILE A 277 -16.08 0.59 0.51
C ILE A 277 -16.30 -0.91 0.61
N GLU A 278 -17.33 -1.28 1.33
CA GLU A 278 -17.62 -2.66 1.69
C GLU A 278 -18.81 -3.20 0.89
N ARG A 279 -18.66 -4.45 0.41
CA ARG A 279 -19.73 -5.23 -0.20
C ARG A 279 -19.70 -6.63 0.39
N GLY A 280 -20.68 -6.92 1.25
CA GLY A 280 -20.73 -8.15 2.03
C GLY A 280 -20.32 -7.92 3.49
N LYS A 281 -20.17 -9.00 4.22
CA LYS A 281 -19.75 -9.00 5.64
C LYS A 281 -18.42 -9.72 5.77
N TYR A 282 -17.54 -9.19 6.56
CA TYR A 282 -16.27 -9.83 6.91
C TYR A 282 -15.91 -9.50 8.37
N HIS A 283 -15.00 -10.29 8.91
CA HIS A 283 -14.38 -10.06 10.22
C HIS A 283 -12.92 -9.64 10.01
N GLY A 284 -12.30 -9.00 11.01
CA GLY A 284 -10.91 -8.59 10.94
C GLY A 284 -10.68 -7.39 10.01
N GLY A 285 -9.52 -7.35 9.38
CA GLY A 285 -9.10 -6.24 8.51
C GLY A 285 -8.91 -4.93 9.27
N TYR A 286 -8.71 -4.98 10.57
CA TYR A 286 -8.52 -3.79 11.41
C TYR A 286 -7.25 -3.03 11.01
N THR A 287 -7.34 -1.72 10.91
CA THR A 287 -6.15 -0.88 10.75
C THR A 287 -5.46 -0.78 12.10
N ILE A 288 -4.25 -1.32 12.22
CA ILE A 288 -3.47 -1.36 13.47
C ILE A 288 -2.23 -0.49 13.37
N PHE A 289 -1.88 0.16 14.49
CA PHE A 289 -0.60 0.81 14.75
C PHE A 289 0.20 -0.06 15.73
N PRO A 290 1.03 -1.00 15.23
CA PRO A 290 1.66 -2.03 16.07
C PRO A 290 2.53 -1.44 17.17
N GLN A 291 3.25 -0.34 16.90
CA GLN A 291 4.10 0.32 17.88
C GLN A 291 3.34 0.77 19.11
N TYR A 292 2.05 1.02 18.98
CA TYR A 292 1.17 1.48 20.05
C TYR A 292 0.12 0.45 20.46
N GLY A 293 0.00 -0.67 19.75
CA GLY A 293 -0.97 -1.72 20.02
C GLY A 293 -2.43 -1.29 19.91
N VAL A 294 -2.73 -0.24 19.13
CA VAL A 294 -4.09 0.29 18.92
C VAL A 294 -4.60 -0.05 17.54
N ALA A 295 -5.85 -0.46 17.44
CA ALA A 295 -6.51 -0.83 16.19
C ALA A 295 -7.86 -0.13 16.02
N ILE A 296 -8.25 0.08 14.76
CA ILE A 296 -9.48 0.74 14.36
C ILE A 296 -10.32 -0.23 13.51
N ASP A 297 -11.60 -0.37 13.87
CA ASP A 297 -12.61 -1.09 13.09
C ASP A 297 -13.24 -0.17 12.05
N LEU A 298 -12.50 0.05 10.96
CA LEU A 298 -12.91 0.90 9.85
C LEU A 298 -13.81 0.11 8.89
N ARG A 299 -15.06 0.53 8.75
CA ARG A 299 -16.09 -0.12 7.94
C ARG A 299 -16.66 0.83 6.89
N ASN A 300 -17.65 0.33 6.14
CA ASN A 300 -18.33 1.14 5.13
C ASN A 300 -18.84 2.46 5.71
N ASN A 301 -18.75 3.54 4.95
CA ASN A 301 -19.12 4.91 5.33
C ASN A 301 -18.25 5.58 6.42
N ASP A 302 -17.27 4.87 6.96
CA ASP A 302 -16.36 5.40 7.96
C ASP A 302 -15.19 6.15 7.32
N PHE A 303 -14.55 6.99 8.12
CA PHE A 303 -13.38 7.73 7.71
C PHE A 303 -12.36 7.81 8.83
N VAL A 304 -11.09 7.68 8.49
CA VAL A 304 -9.98 7.97 9.39
C VAL A 304 -8.95 8.86 8.69
N ALA A 305 -8.56 9.93 9.39
CA ALA A 305 -7.35 10.68 9.09
C ALA A 305 -6.28 10.24 10.09
N MET A 306 -5.11 9.81 9.60
CA MET A 306 -4.08 9.19 10.44
C MET A 306 -2.67 9.63 10.04
N ASP A 307 -1.78 9.67 11.03
CA ASP A 307 -0.34 9.90 10.83
C ASP A 307 0.30 8.67 10.17
N VAL A 308 0.36 8.66 8.83
CA VAL A 308 0.90 7.56 8.03
C VAL A 308 2.43 7.44 8.11
N HIS A 309 3.10 8.37 8.79
CA HIS A 309 4.53 8.28 9.09
C HIS A 309 4.81 7.40 10.31
N GLN A 310 3.76 7.03 11.06
CA GLN A 310 3.82 5.99 12.08
C GLN A 310 3.63 4.61 11.44
N TRP A 311 4.22 3.58 12.05
CA TRP A 311 4.10 2.20 11.59
C TRP A 311 2.65 1.73 11.65
N HIS A 312 2.12 1.29 10.51
CA HIS A 312 0.74 0.83 10.41
C HIS A 312 0.60 -0.36 9.44
N CYS A 313 -0.46 -1.13 9.60
CA CYS A 313 -0.81 -2.29 8.77
C CYS A 313 -2.26 -2.69 8.98
N ASN A 314 -2.66 -3.83 8.39
CA ASN A 314 -3.96 -4.44 8.64
C ASN A 314 -3.80 -5.83 9.24
N THR A 315 -4.73 -6.17 10.17
CA THR A 315 -4.92 -7.56 10.63
C THR A 315 -5.55 -8.41 9.52
N PRO A 316 -5.59 -9.75 9.67
CA PRO A 316 -6.31 -10.62 8.73
C PRO A 316 -7.78 -10.27 8.60
#